data_7ebe1f1a48082eb91a1d1e2569a3cf9b
#
_entry.id   7ebe1f1a48082eb91a1d1e2569a3cf9b
#
_cell.length_a   1.000
_cell.length_b   1.000
_cell.length_c   1.000
_cell.angle_alpha   90.00
_cell.angle_beta   90.00
_cell.angle_gamma   90.00
#
_symmetry.space_group_name_H-M   'P 1'
#
loop_
_entity.id
_entity.type
_entity.pdbx_description
1 polymer ?
#
loop_
_entity_poly.entity_id
_entity_poly.type
_entity_poly.pdbx_seq_one_letter_code
_entity_poly.pdbx_strand_id
1 'polypeptide(L)'
;MYNIYVVFKCLPDKREAFVQRVKEEGILDAIRSEDGCHRYDYYFSDSDACELLLVEAWETKRHQEIHITQPHMDRLRAFNPEYILCAELHEYEVK
;
A
#
# COMPACT_ATOMS: atom_id res chain seq x y z
N MET A 1 -16.79 -6.43 -4.77
CA MET A 1 -15.53 -5.67 -4.61
C MET A 1 -14.82 -6.12 -3.34
N TYR A 2 -13.53 -6.40 -3.43
CA TYR A 2 -12.72 -6.76 -2.28
C TYR A 2 -12.02 -5.50 -1.77
N ASN A 3 -12.38 -5.06 -0.56
CA ASN A 3 -11.89 -3.81 0.02
C ASN A 3 -11.01 -4.10 1.23
N ILE A 4 -9.83 -3.52 1.25
CA ILE A 4 -8.92 -3.62 2.39
C ILE A 4 -8.30 -2.26 2.66
N TYR A 5 -7.85 -2.07 3.90
CA TYR A 5 -6.96 -0.98 4.23
C TYR A 5 -5.80 -1.52 5.08
N VAL A 6 -4.67 -0.86 4.95
CA VAL A 6 -3.45 -1.22 5.68
C VAL A 6 -3.01 0.00 6.47
N VAL A 7 -2.80 -0.19 7.78
CA VAL A 7 -2.25 0.85 8.64
C VAL A 7 -0.77 0.55 8.82
N PHE A 8 0.07 1.45 8.31
CA PHE A 8 1.52 1.36 8.48
C PHE A 8 1.96 2.27 9.61
N LYS A 9 2.84 1.75 10.47
CA LYS A 9 3.60 2.58 11.39
C LYS A 9 4.99 2.75 10.78
N CYS A 10 5.33 3.98 10.40
CA CYS A 10 6.60 4.29 9.77
C CYS A 10 7.66 4.65 10.80
N LEU A 11 8.92 4.46 10.44
CA LEU A 11 10.04 4.98 11.22
C LEU A 11 9.99 6.51 11.21
N PRO A 12 10.54 7.19 12.23
CA PRO A 12 10.53 8.66 12.28
C PRO A 12 11.09 9.29 11.00
N ASP A 13 10.37 10.29 10.48
CA ASP A 13 10.70 11.04 9.27
C ASP A 13 10.74 10.20 7.98
N LYS A 14 10.14 9.01 7.97
CA LYS A 14 10.18 8.10 6.82
C LYS A 14 8.86 7.95 6.08
N ARG A 15 7.76 8.48 6.61
CA ARG A 15 6.43 8.28 6.02
C ARG A 15 6.32 8.86 4.61
N GLU A 16 6.59 10.14 4.45
CA GLU A 16 6.52 10.81 3.15
C GLU A 16 7.60 10.28 2.20
N ALA A 17 8.78 9.99 2.73
CA ALA A 17 9.88 9.43 1.95
C ALA A 17 9.53 8.05 1.39
N PHE A 18 8.80 7.23 2.14
CA PHE A 18 8.33 5.92 1.67
C PHE A 18 7.41 6.06 0.46
N VAL A 19 6.38 6.89 0.59
CA VAL A 19 5.41 7.10 -0.51
C VAL A 19 6.13 7.66 -1.74
N GLN A 20 7.05 8.60 -1.53
CA GLN A 20 7.84 9.17 -2.63
C GLN A 20 8.69 8.09 -3.31
N ARG A 21 9.31 7.19 -2.55
CA ARG A 21 10.09 6.08 -3.11
C ARG A 21 9.23 5.14 -3.95
N VAL A 22 8.05 4.80 -3.46
CA VAL A 22 7.11 3.93 -4.20
C VAL A 22 6.73 4.55 -5.55
N LYS A 23 6.55 5.87 -5.57
CA LYS A 23 6.26 6.62 -6.81
C LYS A 23 7.46 6.65 -7.74
N GLU A 24 8.64 7.01 -7.24
CA GLU A 24 9.85 7.16 -8.04
C GLU A 24 10.32 5.86 -8.67
N GLU A 25 10.12 4.74 -7.98
CA GLU A 25 10.42 3.41 -8.51
C GLU A 25 9.44 2.93 -9.57
N GLY A 26 8.38 3.70 -9.85
CA GLY A 26 7.33 3.32 -10.79
C GLY A 26 6.39 2.25 -10.26
N ILE A 27 6.52 1.88 -8.99
CA ILE A 27 5.75 0.79 -8.39
C ILE A 27 4.27 1.18 -8.26
N LEU A 28 3.98 2.41 -7.83
CA LEU A 28 2.61 2.84 -7.64
C LEU A 28 1.81 2.82 -8.95
N ASP A 29 2.42 3.30 -10.04
CA ASP A 29 1.79 3.25 -11.36
C ASP A 29 1.61 1.81 -11.84
N ALA A 30 2.59 0.95 -11.59
CA ALA A 30 2.49 -0.48 -11.94
C ALA A 30 1.34 -1.16 -11.20
N ILE A 31 1.18 -0.88 -9.90
CA ILE A 31 0.08 -1.44 -9.10
C ILE A 31 -1.27 -0.96 -9.65
N ARG A 32 -1.41 0.33 -9.88
CA ARG A 32 -2.66 0.91 -10.37
C ARG A 32 -3.04 0.43 -11.76
N SER A 33 -2.08 -0.09 -12.52
CA SER A 33 -2.29 -0.66 -13.86
C SER A 33 -2.59 -2.17 -13.83
N GLU A 34 -2.54 -2.81 -12.65
CA GLU A 34 -2.84 -4.24 -12.53
C GLU A 34 -4.32 -4.51 -12.81
N ASP A 35 -4.59 -5.67 -13.40
CA ASP A 35 -5.95 -6.14 -13.63
C ASP A 35 -6.73 -6.19 -12.31
N GLY A 36 -7.91 -5.61 -12.31
CA GLY A 36 -8.79 -5.60 -11.15
C GLY A 36 -8.46 -4.59 -10.07
N CYS A 37 -7.43 -3.75 -10.25
CA CYS A 37 -7.13 -2.69 -9.31
C CYS A 37 -8.06 -1.50 -9.52
N HIS A 38 -8.98 -1.27 -8.57
CA HIS A 38 -9.91 -0.16 -8.62
C HIS A 38 -9.46 1.02 -7.77
N ARG A 39 -8.70 0.76 -6.71
CA ARG A 39 -8.19 1.81 -5.82
C ARG A 39 -6.90 1.34 -5.16
N TYR A 40 -5.93 2.23 -5.07
CA TYR A 40 -4.68 2.02 -4.35
C TYR A 40 -4.15 3.40 -3.99
N ASP A 41 -4.57 3.91 -2.82
CA ASP A 41 -4.31 5.29 -2.40
C ASP A 41 -3.72 5.36 -1.01
N TYR A 42 -2.70 6.20 -0.85
CA TYR A 42 -2.08 6.49 0.44
C TYR A 42 -2.70 7.75 1.05
N TYR A 43 -2.88 7.72 2.38
CA TYR A 43 -3.39 8.85 3.16
C TYR A 43 -2.52 9.04 4.38
N PHE A 44 -2.19 10.28 4.69
CA PHE A 44 -1.38 10.62 5.85
C PHE A 44 -2.29 10.98 7.03
N SER A 45 -1.99 10.40 8.22
CA SER A 45 -2.71 10.77 9.43
C SER A 45 -2.42 12.23 9.78
N ASP A 46 -3.46 12.97 10.16
CA ASP A 46 -3.33 14.36 10.60
C ASP A 46 -2.86 14.46 12.05
N SER A 47 -2.95 13.37 12.81
CA SER A 47 -2.64 13.35 14.24
C SER A 47 -1.39 12.55 14.60
N ASP A 48 -0.85 11.75 13.68
CA ASP A 48 0.34 10.91 13.90
C ASP A 48 1.26 10.98 12.68
N ALA A 49 2.39 11.63 12.83
CA ALA A 49 3.35 11.84 11.74
C ALA A 49 3.99 10.55 11.22
N CYS A 50 3.87 9.45 11.97
CA CYS A 50 4.40 8.14 11.58
C CYS A 50 3.35 7.20 11.04
N GLU A 51 2.07 7.58 11.04
CA GLU A 51 1.01 6.71 10.58
C GLU A 51 0.64 6.99 9.13
N LEU A 52 0.61 5.93 8.34
CA LEU A 52 0.27 5.95 6.92
C LEU A 52 -0.86 4.95 6.69
N LEU A 53 -1.92 5.39 6.03
CA LEU A 53 -3.03 4.53 5.65
C LEU A 53 -2.97 4.25 4.16
N LEU A 54 -3.14 2.99 3.78
CA LEU A 54 -3.29 2.55 2.40
C LEU A 54 -4.69 2.00 2.24
N VAL A 55 -5.44 2.53 1.28
CA VAL A 55 -6.79 2.04 0.96
C VAL A 55 -6.74 1.35 -0.39
N GLU A 56 -7.17 0.09 -0.44
CA GLU A 56 -7.16 -0.72 -1.65
C GLU A 56 -8.56 -1.24 -1.97
N ALA A 57 -8.91 -1.28 -3.24
CA ALA A 57 -10.12 -1.93 -3.72
C ALA A 57 -9.77 -2.74 -4.97
N TRP A 58 -10.10 -4.03 -4.94
CA TRP A 58 -9.84 -4.97 -6.02
C TRP A 58 -11.15 -5.57 -6.51
N GLU A 59 -11.20 -5.94 -7.78
CA GLU A 59 -12.38 -6.57 -8.38
C GLU A 59 -12.83 -7.79 -7.57
N THR A 60 -11.86 -8.64 -7.20
CA THR A 60 -12.07 -9.81 -6.35
C THR A 60 -10.87 -10.01 -5.42
N LYS A 61 -11.03 -10.83 -4.40
CA LYS A 61 -9.93 -11.22 -3.51
C LYS A 61 -8.79 -11.89 -4.30
N ARG A 62 -9.13 -12.65 -5.34
CA ARG A 62 -8.15 -13.31 -6.20
C ARG A 62 -7.25 -12.30 -6.90
N HIS A 63 -7.79 -11.17 -7.35
CA HIS A 63 -6.99 -10.11 -7.97
C HIS A 63 -5.96 -9.55 -6.97
N GLN A 64 -6.35 -9.39 -5.71
CA GLN A 64 -5.42 -8.93 -4.67
C GLN A 64 -4.35 -9.99 -4.39
N GLU A 65 -4.71 -11.27 -4.37
CA GLU A 65 -3.74 -12.36 -4.19
C GLU A 65 -2.72 -12.41 -5.33
N ILE A 66 -3.15 -12.17 -6.55
CA ILE A 66 -2.24 -12.08 -7.71
C ILE A 66 -1.33 -10.85 -7.57
N HIS A 67 -1.89 -9.72 -7.14
CA HIS A 67 -1.15 -8.49 -6.92
C HIS A 67 0.08 -8.69 -6.04
N ILE A 68 -0.06 -9.38 -4.92
CA ILE A 68 1.05 -9.56 -3.98
C ILE A 68 2.18 -10.44 -4.52
N THR A 69 1.96 -11.14 -5.63
CA THR A 69 2.98 -11.98 -6.28
C THR A 69 3.73 -11.28 -7.40
N GLN A 70 3.37 -10.04 -7.74
CA GLN A 70 3.95 -9.33 -8.86
C GLN A 70 5.41 -8.92 -8.61
N PRO A 71 6.27 -8.88 -9.66
CA PRO A 71 7.69 -8.52 -9.51
C PRO A 71 7.90 -7.14 -8.86
N HIS A 72 7.05 -6.15 -9.15
CA HIS A 72 7.19 -4.83 -8.53
C HIS A 72 6.90 -4.84 -7.03
N MET A 73 6.11 -5.82 -6.55
CA MET A 73 5.89 -6.00 -5.12
C MET A 73 7.11 -6.59 -4.42
N ASP A 74 7.90 -7.42 -5.12
CA ASP A 74 9.18 -7.90 -4.59
C ASP A 74 10.16 -6.75 -4.40
N ARG A 75 10.20 -5.79 -5.34
CA ARG A 75 11.03 -4.60 -5.22
C ARG A 75 10.59 -3.73 -4.04
N LEU A 76 9.28 -3.56 -3.86
CA LEU A 76 8.74 -2.80 -2.73
C LEU A 76 9.14 -3.45 -1.40
N ARG A 77 8.96 -4.77 -1.29
CA ARG A 77 9.34 -5.50 -0.07
C ARG A 77 10.84 -5.41 0.24
N ALA A 78 11.66 -5.28 -0.78
CA ALA A 78 13.12 -5.18 -0.58
C ALA A 78 13.52 -3.91 0.17
N PHE A 79 12.86 -2.77 -0.09
CA PHE A 79 13.21 -1.53 0.62
C PHE A 79 12.24 -1.19 1.76
N ASN A 80 11.13 -1.90 1.90
CA ASN A 80 10.11 -1.64 2.91
C ASN A 80 10.67 -1.50 4.33
N PRO A 81 11.59 -2.37 4.80
CA PRO A 81 12.14 -2.27 6.16
C PRO A 81 12.93 -1.00 6.45
N GLU A 82 13.37 -0.27 5.42
CA GLU A 82 14.07 1.01 5.60
C GLU A 82 13.13 2.13 6.05
N TYR A 83 11.80 1.93 5.89
CA TYR A 83 10.80 2.98 6.11
C TYR A 83 9.70 2.57 7.08
N ILE A 84 9.35 1.29 7.13
CA ILE A 84 8.16 0.78 7.83
C ILE A 84 8.58 -0.08 9.01
N LEU A 85 8.00 0.22 10.17
CA LEU A 85 8.21 -0.54 11.39
C LEU A 85 7.26 -1.75 11.47
N CYS A 86 5.97 -1.53 11.21
CA CYS A 86 4.97 -2.59 11.23
C CYS A 86 3.75 -2.18 10.40
N ALA A 87 2.90 -3.16 10.07
CA ALA A 87 1.70 -2.94 9.29
C ALA A 87 0.58 -3.85 9.77
N GLU A 88 -0.67 -3.36 9.71
CA GLU A 88 -1.87 -4.14 10.00
C GLU A 88 -2.83 -4.03 8.81
N LEU A 89 -3.29 -5.18 8.30
CA LEU A 89 -4.24 -5.24 7.20
C LEU A 89 -5.63 -5.58 7.74
N HIS A 90 -6.64 -4.86 7.24
CA HIS A 90 -8.05 -5.06 7.62
C HIS A 90 -8.92 -5.16 6.39
N GLU A 91 -9.84 -6.12 6.39
CA GLU A 91 -10.89 -6.22 5.38
C GLU A 91 -12.12 -5.45 5.86
N TYR A 92 -12.86 -4.85 4.92
CA TYR A 92 -14.11 -4.16 5.26
C TYR A 92 -15.10 -4.23 4.09
N GLU A 93 -16.37 -4.04 4.41
CA GLU A 93 -17.44 -3.98 3.43
C GLU A 93 -17.94 -2.54 3.28
N VAL A 94 -18.16 -2.14 2.04
CA VAL A 94 -18.81 -0.85 1.73
C VAL A 94 -20.30 -1.10 1.63
N LYS A 95 -21.08 -0.40 2.46
CA LYS A 95 -22.55 -0.54 2.51
C LYS A 95 -23.25 0.67 1.91
#